data_f6228cee3d27fc1a6925672278355a78
#
_entry.id   f6228cee3d27fc1a6925672278355a78
#
_cell.length_a   1.000
_cell.length_b   1.000
_cell.length_c   1.000
_cell.angle_alpha   90.00
_cell.angle_beta   90.00
_cell.angle_gamma   90.00
#
_symmetry.space_group_name_H-M   'P 1'
#
loop_
_entity.id
_entity.type
_entity.pdbx_description
1 polymer ?
#
loop_
_entity_poly.entity_id
_entity_poly.type
_entity_poly.pdbx_seq_one_letter_code
_entity_poly.pdbx_strand_id
1 'polypeptide(L)'
;LQLQVSARANLLSAFIPARRRIGYDRSRSKEGHGLFVRERIPDRRGIHMLDAIGSFCEPLGLTRREVVWNLPVPDDAHAWAAQQWTDDGRRTLMISPCSSHALRNWRAERYAALADHAAAAGWRIVLCGGRSELERSTGDAILAAMASADTLDLIGKDTLKQLPALLARADLLVTPDSGPMHIA
;
A
#
# COMPACT_ATOMS: atom_id res chain seq x y z
N LEU A 1 13.34 8.65 -17.92
CA LEU A 1 13.55 7.41 -17.17
C LEU A 1 12.44 6.42 -17.48
N GLN A 2 12.80 5.15 -17.66
CA GLN A 2 11.87 4.05 -17.91
C GLN A 2 11.85 3.12 -16.69
N LEU A 3 10.91 3.36 -15.79
CA LEU A 3 10.76 2.64 -14.52
C LEU A 3 9.78 1.46 -14.60
N GLN A 4 9.18 1.23 -15.76
CA GLN A 4 8.28 0.12 -16.04
C GLN A 4 8.90 -0.81 -17.09
N VAL A 5 8.79 -2.12 -16.88
CA VAL A 5 9.38 -3.14 -17.76
C VAL A 5 8.35 -3.91 -18.59
N SER A 6 7.05 -3.57 -18.46
CA SER A 6 5.98 -4.21 -19.24
C SER A 6 6.05 -3.84 -20.74
N ALA A 7 5.62 -4.75 -21.60
CA ALA A 7 5.60 -4.53 -23.05
C ALA A 7 4.84 -3.26 -23.44
N ARG A 8 3.70 -3.01 -22.78
CA ARG A 8 2.90 -1.78 -23.00
C ARG A 8 3.71 -0.52 -22.70
N ALA A 9 4.38 -0.45 -21.56
CA ALA A 9 5.18 0.70 -21.17
C ALA A 9 6.41 0.86 -22.07
N ASN A 10 7.03 -0.25 -22.46
CA ASN A 10 8.16 -0.26 -23.39
C ASN A 10 7.75 0.32 -24.75
N LEU A 11 6.64 -0.17 -25.31
CA LEU A 11 6.12 0.33 -26.59
C LEU A 11 5.77 1.82 -26.52
N LEU A 12 5.05 2.25 -25.48
CA LEU A 12 4.70 3.67 -25.30
C LEU A 12 5.94 4.55 -25.19
N SER A 13 7.01 4.08 -24.53
CA SER A 13 8.23 4.85 -24.39
C SER A 13 8.94 5.11 -25.72
N ALA A 14 8.71 4.27 -26.75
CA ALA A 14 9.26 4.47 -28.08
C ALA A 14 8.73 5.74 -28.77
N PHE A 15 7.50 6.11 -28.50
CA PHE A 15 6.83 7.30 -29.08
C PHE A 15 7.15 8.59 -28.33
N ILE A 16 7.81 8.51 -27.16
CA ILE A 16 8.19 9.71 -26.40
C ILE A 16 9.55 10.21 -26.93
N PRO A 17 9.64 11.41 -27.47
CA PRO A 17 10.91 11.99 -27.89
C PRO A 17 11.79 12.25 -26.67
N ALA A 18 12.94 11.53 -26.59
CA ALA A 18 13.89 11.69 -25.51
C ALA A 18 15.31 11.53 -26.02
N ARG A 19 16.21 12.43 -25.62
CA ARG A 19 17.65 12.36 -25.96
C ARG A 19 18.33 11.16 -25.29
N ARG A 20 17.93 10.87 -24.05
CA ARG A 20 18.45 9.74 -23.25
C ARG A 20 17.26 8.90 -22.79
N ARG A 21 17.41 7.58 -22.85
CA ARG A 21 16.46 6.60 -22.32
C ARG A 21 17.19 5.67 -21.40
N ILE A 22 17.02 5.87 -20.11
CA ILE A 22 17.67 5.11 -19.05
C ILE A 22 16.63 4.14 -18.46
N GLY A 23 16.97 2.87 -18.44
CA GLY A 23 16.12 1.82 -17.90
C GLY A 23 16.83 0.88 -16.95
N TYR A 24 16.16 -0.17 -16.57
CA TYR A 24 16.69 -1.19 -15.68
C TYR A 24 17.85 -1.97 -16.32
N ASP A 25 18.69 -2.52 -15.48
CA ASP A 25 19.72 -3.49 -15.82
C ASP A 25 19.14 -4.75 -16.49
N ARG A 26 20.02 -5.65 -16.93
CA ARG A 26 19.61 -6.87 -17.65
C ARG A 26 18.83 -7.83 -16.77
N SER A 27 19.17 -7.93 -15.48
CA SER A 27 18.56 -8.89 -14.57
C SER A 27 17.10 -8.55 -14.26
N ARG A 28 16.73 -7.25 -14.30
CA ARG A 28 15.38 -6.75 -14.08
C ARG A 28 14.61 -6.45 -15.35
N SER A 29 15.27 -6.47 -16.51
CA SER A 29 14.64 -6.24 -17.80
C SER A 29 13.72 -7.40 -18.17
N LYS A 30 12.47 -7.10 -18.53
CA LYS A 30 11.46 -8.05 -19.01
C LYS A 30 10.86 -7.53 -20.31
N GLU A 31 10.16 -8.42 -21.02
CA GLU A 31 9.31 -8.07 -22.16
C GLU A 31 9.98 -7.11 -23.18
N GLY A 32 11.22 -7.40 -23.53
CA GLY A 32 11.95 -6.64 -24.53
C GLY A 32 12.43 -5.24 -24.07
N HIS A 33 12.37 -4.92 -22.77
CA HIS A 33 12.77 -3.62 -22.22
C HIS A 33 14.08 -3.09 -22.75
N GLY A 34 15.06 -3.99 -22.93
CA GLY A 34 16.37 -3.63 -23.43
C GLY A 34 16.43 -3.10 -24.87
N LEU A 35 15.38 -3.28 -25.67
CA LEU A 35 15.26 -2.73 -27.02
C LEU A 35 14.85 -1.26 -27.02
N PHE A 36 14.22 -0.81 -25.93
CA PHE A 36 13.63 0.53 -25.80
C PHE A 36 14.49 1.50 -24.99
N VAL A 37 15.50 0.99 -24.25
CA VAL A 37 16.42 1.80 -23.45
C VAL A 37 17.84 1.71 -24.01
N ARG A 38 18.54 2.85 -24.04
CA ARG A 38 19.92 2.94 -24.53
C ARG A 38 20.94 2.87 -23.41
N GLU A 39 20.57 3.35 -22.24
CA GLU A 39 21.37 3.36 -21.03
C GLU A 39 20.69 2.52 -19.96
N ARG A 40 21.47 1.92 -19.09
CA ARG A 40 20.96 1.05 -18.02
C ARG A 40 21.60 1.41 -16.71
N ILE A 41 20.85 1.25 -15.63
CA ILE A 41 21.41 1.31 -14.29
C ILE A 41 22.37 0.14 -14.06
N PRO A 42 23.32 0.25 -13.12
CA PRO A 42 24.21 -0.86 -12.75
C PRO A 42 23.44 -2.12 -12.33
N ASP A 43 23.92 -3.28 -12.75
CA ASP A 43 23.37 -4.58 -12.35
C ASP A 43 23.78 -4.87 -10.90
N ARG A 44 22.81 -4.73 -9.98
CA ARG A 44 22.97 -5.03 -8.56
C ARG A 44 21.89 -6.02 -8.15
N ARG A 45 22.25 -7.27 -8.01
CA ARG A 45 21.33 -8.33 -7.60
C ARG A 45 21.05 -8.28 -6.10
N GLY A 46 19.87 -8.72 -5.69
CA GLY A 46 19.50 -8.88 -4.28
C GLY A 46 19.32 -7.59 -3.48
N ILE A 47 19.28 -6.43 -4.13
CA ILE A 47 19.00 -5.16 -3.47
C ILE A 47 17.51 -4.89 -3.35
N HIS A 48 17.11 -4.15 -2.34
CA HIS A 48 15.74 -3.71 -2.14
C HIS A 48 15.24 -2.86 -3.33
N MET A 49 13.95 -2.90 -3.63
CA MET A 49 13.36 -2.17 -4.77
C MET A 49 13.65 -0.66 -4.71
N LEU A 50 13.60 -0.07 -3.52
CA LEU A 50 13.94 1.34 -3.29
C LEU A 50 15.37 1.67 -3.71
N ASP A 51 16.33 0.76 -3.40
CA ASP A 51 17.73 0.92 -3.80
C ASP A 51 17.90 0.78 -5.31
N ALA A 52 17.13 -0.14 -5.91
CA ALA A 52 17.09 -0.30 -7.35
C ALA A 52 16.58 0.96 -8.06
N ILE A 53 15.52 1.58 -7.54
CA ILE A 53 15.00 2.86 -8.05
C ILE A 53 16.03 3.97 -7.80
N GLY A 54 16.64 4.01 -6.62
CA GLY A 54 17.69 4.97 -6.29
C GLY A 54 18.92 4.89 -7.21
N SER A 55 19.20 3.71 -7.80
CA SER A 55 20.29 3.54 -8.75
C SER A 55 20.14 4.33 -10.05
N PHE A 56 18.93 4.82 -10.37
CA PHE A 56 18.72 5.74 -11.49
C PHE A 56 19.36 7.13 -11.29
N CYS A 57 19.75 7.49 -10.08
CA CYS A 57 20.52 8.71 -9.82
C CYS A 57 21.93 8.66 -10.45
N GLU A 58 22.58 7.48 -10.47
CA GLU A 58 23.97 7.34 -10.90
C GLU A 58 24.21 7.77 -12.35
N PRO A 59 23.47 7.24 -13.37
CA PRO A 59 23.67 7.67 -14.74
C PRO A 59 23.24 9.14 -15.00
N LEU A 60 22.57 9.76 -14.05
CA LEU A 60 22.21 11.19 -14.09
C LEU A 60 23.28 12.07 -13.43
N GLY A 61 24.30 11.49 -12.79
CA GLY A 61 25.30 12.24 -12.02
C GLY A 61 24.73 12.83 -10.73
N LEU A 62 23.63 12.27 -10.23
CA LEU A 62 22.98 12.75 -9.00
C LEU A 62 23.44 11.92 -7.79
N THR A 63 23.75 12.58 -6.70
CA THR A 63 23.97 11.92 -5.42
C THR A 63 22.64 11.45 -4.85
N ARG A 64 22.54 10.17 -4.49
CA ARG A 64 21.37 9.65 -3.78
C ARG A 64 21.31 10.28 -2.40
N ARG A 65 20.14 10.84 -2.06
CA ARG A 65 19.87 11.34 -0.71
C ARG A 65 19.50 10.18 0.21
N GLU A 66 19.72 10.39 1.50
CA GLU A 66 19.17 9.53 2.53
C GLU A 66 17.64 9.43 2.40
N VAL A 67 17.11 8.23 2.60
CA VAL A 67 15.67 8.00 2.54
C VAL A 67 15.06 8.42 3.87
N VAL A 68 14.21 9.43 3.82
CA VAL A 68 13.43 9.88 4.97
C VAL A 68 11.99 9.44 4.77
N TRP A 69 11.50 8.60 5.69
CA TRP A 69 10.11 8.15 5.73
C TRP A 69 9.25 9.21 6.42
N ASN A 70 9.00 10.28 5.73
CA ASN A 70 8.15 11.37 6.21
C ASN A 70 7.04 11.60 5.20
N LEU A 71 5.95 10.84 5.34
CA LEU A 71 4.74 11.08 4.56
C LEU A 71 3.99 12.26 5.18
N PRO A 72 3.87 13.40 4.49
CA PRO A 72 3.15 14.54 5.03
C PRO A 72 1.66 14.22 5.12
N VAL A 73 1.12 14.26 6.32
CA VAL A 73 -0.30 14.06 6.60
C VAL A 73 -0.90 15.41 6.98
N PRO A 74 -1.94 15.89 6.29
CA PRO A 74 -2.58 17.16 6.59
C PRO A 74 -3.22 17.19 7.99
N ASP A 75 -3.25 18.36 8.63
CA ASP A 75 -3.83 18.52 9.98
C ASP A 75 -5.33 18.19 10.02
N ASP A 76 -6.07 18.50 8.95
CA ASP A 76 -7.48 18.15 8.82
C ASP A 76 -7.69 16.63 8.74
N ALA A 77 -6.76 15.88 8.18
CA ALA A 77 -6.79 14.42 8.18
C ALA A 77 -6.55 13.84 9.58
N HIS A 78 -5.62 14.42 10.35
CA HIS A 78 -5.41 14.05 11.75
C HIS A 78 -6.65 14.37 12.59
N ALA A 79 -7.24 15.56 12.43
CA ALA A 79 -8.46 15.95 13.12
C ALA A 79 -9.62 15.00 12.79
N TRP A 80 -9.79 14.64 11.52
CA TRP A 80 -10.81 13.67 11.11
C TRP A 80 -10.57 12.29 11.74
N ALA A 81 -9.36 11.77 11.70
CA ALA A 81 -9.03 10.47 12.30
C ALA A 81 -9.28 10.47 13.82
N ALA A 82 -8.96 11.58 14.51
CA ALA A 82 -9.21 11.73 15.95
C ALA A 82 -10.69 11.62 16.31
N GLN A 83 -11.59 12.02 15.41
CA GLN A 83 -13.04 11.98 15.62
C GLN A 83 -13.64 10.57 15.45
N GLN A 84 -12.91 9.61 14.84
CA GLN A 84 -13.49 8.30 14.55
C GLN A 84 -13.70 7.45 15.80
N TRP A 85 -12.84 7.60 16.81
CA TRP A 85 -13.00 7.00 18.14
C TRP A 85 -12.21 7.78 19.19
N THR A 86 -12.70 7.75 20.42
CA THR A 86 -12.00 8.32 21.57
C THR A 86 -10.90 7.36 22.02
N ASP A 87 -9.74 7.91 22.42
CA ASP A 87 -8.69 7.14 23.06
C ASP A 87 -9.14 6.78 24.50
N ASP A 88 -9.44 5.51 24.71
CA ASP A 88 -9.85 4.94 25.99
C ASP A 88 -8.82 3.96 26.56
N GLY A 89 -7.59 4.00 26.02
CA GLY A 89 -6.49 3.15 26.42
C GLY A 89 -6.53 1.73 25.81
N ARG A 90 -7.56 1.37 25.04
CA ARG A 90 -7.59 0.08 24.32
C ARG A 90 -6.65 0.11 23.12
N ARG A 91 -5.90 -0.96 22.92
CA ARG A 91 -5.16 -1.19 21.68
C ARG A 91 -6.13 -1.34 20.50
N THR A 92 -5.72 -0.86 19.34
CA THR A 92 -6.54 -0.88 18.13
C THR A 92 -5.96 -1.85 17.11
N LEU A 93 -6.75 -2.87 16.75
CA LEU A 93 -6.52 -3.72 15.59
C LEU A 93 -7.26 -3.12 14.39
N MET A 94 -6.51 -2.72 13.38
CA MET A 94 -7.07 -2.27 12.11
C MET A 94 -6.97 -3.37 11.06
N ILE A 95 -8.06 -3.62 10.35
CA ILE A 95 -8.15 -4.62 9.28
C ILE A 95 -8.52 -3.91 7.98
N SER A 96 -7.61 -3.99 6.98
CA SER A 96 -7.86 -3.59 5.61
C SER A 96 -7.90 -4.85 4.74
N PRO A 97 -9.08 -5.43 4.46
CA PRO A 97 -9.16 -6.84 4.05
C PRO A 97 -8.88 -7.09 2.57
N CYS A 98 -8.79 -6.04 1.74
CA CYS A 98 -8.75 -6.19 0.30
C CYS A 98 -7.48 -5.66 -0.35
N SER A 99 -7.01 -6.39 -1.37
CA SER A 99 -6.14 -5.91 -2.43
C SER A 99 -6.93 -5.82 -3.74
N SER A 100 -6.33 -5.25 -4.78
CA SER A 100 -6.91 -5.18 -6.12
C SER A 100 -7.19 -6.55 -6.77
N HIS A 101 -6.67 -7.63 -6.20
CA HIS A 101 -6.84 -9.00 -6.69
C HIS A 101 -7.49 -9.89 -5.63
N ALA A 102 -8.74 -10.31 -5.88
CA ALA A 102 -9.51 -11.13 -4.95
C ALA A 102 -8.76 -12.39 -4.46
N LEU A 103 -7.96 -13.03 -5.32
CA LEU A 103 -7.17 -14.22 -4.96
C LEU A 103 -6.05 -13.97 -3.94
N ARG A 104 -5.70 -12.72 -3.65
CA ARG A 104 -4.73 -12.35 -2.61
C ARG A 104 -5.41 -12.05 -1.28
N ASN A 105 -6.71 -11.89 -1.29
CA ASN A 105 -7.47 -11.55 -0.11
C ASN A 105 -7.73 -12.80 0.73
N TRP A 106 -7.63 -12.65 2.03
CA TRP A 106 -8.02 -13.70 2.95
C TRP A 106 -9.54 -13.83 3.00
N ARG A 107 -10.08 -14.97 3.42
CA ARG A 107 -11.52 -15.19 3.49
C ARG A 107 -12.14 -14.38 4.64
N ALA A 108 -13.36 -13.88 4.43
CA ALA A 108 -14.06 -13.05 5.40
C ALA A 108 -14.19 -13.71 6.79
N GLU A 109 -14.47 -15.01 6.82
CA GLU A 109 -14.65 -15.77 8.08
C GLU A 109 -13.36 -15.80 8.91
N ARG A 110 -12.19 -15.75 8.26
CA ARG A 110 -10.90 -15.74 8.96
C ARG A 110 -10.57 -14.38 9.52
N TYR A 111 -10.91 -13.29 8.80
CA TYR A 111 -10.82 -11.94 9.35
C TYR A 111 -11.78 -11.77 10.53
N ALA A 112 -13.00 -12.30 10.44
CA ALA A 112 -13.98 -12.28 11.52
C ALA A 112 -13.45 -13.02 12.76
N ALA A 113 -12.93 -14.23 12.61
CA ALA A 113 -12.37 -15.00 13.72
C ALA A 113 -11.17 -14.30 14.38
N LEU A 114 -10.31 -13.63 13.59
CA LEU A 114 -9.22 -12.82 14.12
C LEU A 114 -9.74 -11.61 14.89
N ALA A 115 -10.72 -10.91 14.34
CA ALA A 115 -11.35 -9.76 14.97
C ALA A 115 -12.03 -10.13 16.28
N ASP A 116 -12.79 -11.22 16.32
CA ASP A 116 -13.43 -11.73 17.53
C ASP A 116 -12.41 -12.14 18.61
N HIS A 117 -11.31 -12.77 18.20
CA HIS A 117 -10.22 -13.11 19.13
C HIS A 117 -9.58 -11.87 19.74
N ALA A 118 -9.31 -10.85 18.93
CA ALA A 118 -8.74 -9.59 19.40
C ALA A 118 -9.74 -8.81 20.28
N ALA A 119 -11.02 -8.77 19.91
CA ALA A 119 -12.08 -8.15 20.70
C ALA A 119 -12.22 -8.80 22.07
N ALA A 120 -12.18 -10.15 22.15
CA ALA A 120 -12.18 -10.89 23.41
C ALA A 120 -10.95 -10.59 24.28
N ALA A 121 -9.82 -10.18 23.68
CA ALA A 121 -8.62 -9.72 24.37
C ALA A 121 -8.65 -8.21 24.71
N GLY A 122 -9.80 -7.53 24.53
CA GLY A 122 -10.00 -6.13 24.87
C GLY A 122 -9.51 -5.12 23.81
N TRP A 123 -9.24 -5.56 22.59
CA TRP A 123 -8.87 -4.66 21.52
C TRP A 123 -10.08 -3.99 20.88
N ARG A 124 -9.91 -2.75 20.45
CA ARG A 124 -10.82 -2.11 19.51
C ARG A 124 -10.59 -2.67 18.12
N ILE A 125 -11.67 -2.98 17.41
CA ILE A 125 -11.63 -3.47 16.04
C ILE A 125 -12.08 -2.37 15.08
N VAL A 126 -11.26 -2.09 14.05
CA VAL A 126 -11.57 -1.11 13.02
C VAL A 126 -11.41 -1.78 11.65
N LEU A 127 -12.46 -1.78 10.85
CA LEU A 127 -12.38 -2.14 9.44
C LEU A 127 -12.16 -0.88 8.61
N CYS A 128 -11.18 -0.87 7.72
CA CYS A 128 -10.94 0.22 6.77
C CYS A 128 -10.75 -0.32 5.35
N GLY A 129 -10.95 0.52 4.36
CA GLY A 129 -10.84 0.15 2.96
C GLY A 129 -11.44 1.22 2.05
N GLY A 130 -11.21 1.10 0.74
CA GLY A 130 -11.74 2.03 -0.25
C GLY A 130 -13.24 1.84 -0.51
N ARG A 131 -13.70 2.48 -1.60
CA ARG A 131 -15.13 2.56 -1.95
C ARG A 131 -15.57 1.54 -3.01
N SER A 132 -14.72 0.57 -3.34
CA SER A 132 -15.07 -0.42 -4.33
C SER A 132 -16.14 -1.39 -3.80
N GLU A 133 -16.93 -1.94 -4.71
CA GLU A 133 -17.93 -2.96 -4.37
C GLU A 133 -17.30 -4.19 -3.70
N LEU A 134 -16.10 -4.58 -4.17
CA LEU A 134 -15.34 -5.68 -3.57
C LEU A 134 -15.01 -5.41 -2.09
N GLU A 135 -14.54 -4.20 -1.77
CA GLU A 135 -14.20 -3.85 -0.38
C GLU A 135 -15.45 -3.76 0.49
N ARG A 136 -16.52 -3.16 -0.03
CA ARG A 136 -17.77 -3.08 0.74
C ARG A 136 -18.37 -4.46 1.00
N SER A 137 -18.50 -5.30 -0.04
CA SER A 137 -19.07 -6.65 0.12
C SER A 137 -18.20 -7.55 1.01
N THR A 138 -16.87 -7.41 0.94
CA THR A 138 -15.96 -8.13 1.85
C THR A 138 -16.14 -7.66 3.30
N GLY A 139 -16.25 -6.36 3.51
CA GLY A 139 -16.50 -5.81 4.85
C GLY A 139 -17.83 -6.27 5.42
N ASP A 140 -18.89 -6.25 4.62
CA ASP A 140 -20.21 -6.75 5.02
C ASP A 140 -20.17 -8.24 5.39
N ALA A 141 -19.45 -9.04 4.61
CA ALA A 141 -19.25 -10.47 4.89
C ALA A 141 -18.46 -10.71 6.19
N ILE A 142 -17.44 -9.88 6.47
CA ILE A 142 -16.68 -9.94 7.73
C ILE A 142 -17.62 -9.61 8.90
N LEU A 143 -18.32 -8.49 8.84
CA LEU A 143 -19.24 -8.07 9.90
C LEU A 143 -20.35 -9.09 10.15
N ALA A 144 -20.90 -9.69 9.10
CA ALA A 144 -21.91 -10.74 9.23
C ALA A 144 -21.39 -12.05 9.86
N ALA A 145 -20.08 -12.33 9.71
CA ALA A 145 -19.44 -13.52 10.28
C ALA A 145 -18.88 -13.31 11.68
N MET A 146 -18.75 -12.05 12.16
CA MET A 146 -18.27 -11.71 13.49
C MET A 146 -19.34 -11.97 14.56
N ALA A 147 -18.90 -12.45 15.71
CA ALA A 147 -19.70 -12.54 16.92
C ALA A 147 -19.70 -11.21 17.73
N SER A 148 -18.61 -10.45 17.63
CA SER A 148 -18.45 -9.16 18.31
C SER A 148 -19.22 -8.04 17.61
N ALA A 149 -20.06 -7.33 18.35
CA ALA A 149 -20.81 -6.16 17.84
C ALA A 149 -20.02 -4.84 17.92
N ASP A 150 -18.93 -4.76 18.69
CA ASP A 150 -18.14 -3.53 18.91
C ASP A 150 -17.04 -3.40 17.85
N THR A 151 -17.47 -3.23 16.60
CA THR A 151 -16.54 -3.03 15.46
C THR A 151 -16.86 -1.73 14.75
N LEU A 152 -15.84 -0.89 14.60
CA LEU A 152 -15.96 0.35 13.85
C LEU A 152 -15.74 0.09 12.36
N ASP A 153 -16.79 0.23 11.58
CA ASP A 153 -16.73 0.10 10.12
C ASP A 153 -16.43 1.45 9.46
N LEU A 154 -15.25 1.61 8.92
CA LEU A 154 -14.79 2.78 8.17
C LEU A 154 -14.57 2.49 6.67
N ILE A 155 -14.98 1.34 6.17
CA ILE A 155 -14.84 1.02 4.74
C ILE A 155 -15.59 2.05 3.89
N GLY A 156 -14.87 2.71 2.98
CA GLY A 156 -15.40 3.75 2.10
C GLY A 156 -15.64 5.12 2.73
N LYS A 157 -15.28 5.30 4.00
CA LYS A 157 -15.51 6.55 4.74
C LYS A 157 -14.32 7.49 4.76
N ASP A 158 -13.11 6.98 4.53
CA ASP A 158 -11.90 7.77 4.47
C ASP A 158 -11.56 8.20 3.03
N THR A 159 -10.62 9.11 2.93
CA THR A 159 -9.93 9.50 1.71
C THR A 159 -8.48 9.02 1.76
N LEU A 160 -7.81 9.01 0.59
CA LEU A 160 -6.39 8.63 0.54
C LEU A 160 -5.50 9.49 1.46
N LYS A 161 -5.87 10.75 1.70
CA LYS A 161 -5.13 11.64 2.63
C LYS A 161 -5.39 11.32 4.10
N GLN A 162 -6.57 10.80 4.41
CA GLN A 162 -6.98 10.45 5.78
C GLN A 162 -6.48 9.07 6.21
N LEU A 163 -6.25 8.17 5.25
CA LEU A 163 -5.78 6.81 5.54
C LEU A 163 -4.48 6.78 6.37
N PRO A 164 -3.42 7.56 6.05
CA PRO A 164 -2.20 7.57 6.88
C PRO A 164 -2.46 8.05 8.32
N ALA A 165 -3.32 9.06 8.50
CA ALA A 165 -3.70 9.53 9.83
C ALA A 165 -4.48 8.46 10.62
N LEU A 166 -5.30 7.69 9.93
CA LEU A 166 -6.05 6.59 10.52
C LEU A 166 -5.11 5.45 10.93
N LEU A 167 -4.19 5.05 10.02
CA LEU A 167 -3.19 4.00 10.28
C LEU A 167 -2.26 4.36 11.44
N ALA A 168 -1.88 5.62 11.58
CA ALA A 168 -1.05 6.10 12.70
C ALA A 168 -1.70 5.91 14.09
N ARG A 169 -3.00 5.62 14.15
CA ARG A 169 -3.73 5.34 15.38
C ARG A 169 -3.92 3.84 15.67
N ALA A 170 -3.43 2.99 14.78
CA ALA A 170 -3.49 1.54 14.94
C ALA A 170 -2.25 1.02 15.65
N ASP A 171 -2.43 0.11 16.60
CA ASP A 171 -1.32 -0.64 17.20
C ASP A 171 -0.92 -1.85 16.35
N LEU A 172 -1.87 -2.36 15.57
CA LEU A 172 -1.64 -3.48 14.65
C LEU A 172 -2.51 -3.32 13.40
N LEU A 173 -1.88 -3.47 12.23
CA LEU A 173 -2.57 -3.55 10.95
C LEU A 173 -2.52 -4.97 10.40
N VAL A 174 -3.67 -5.48 9.96
CA VAL A 174 -3.77 -6.74 9.19
C VAL A 174 -4.35 -6.44 7.82
N THR A 175 -3.57 -6.74 6.80
CA THR A 175 -3.89 -6.41 5.41
C THR A 175 -3.16 -7.36 4.46
N PRO A 176 -3.69 -7.67 3.26
CA PRO A 176 -2.92 -8.31 2.21
C PRO A 176 -1.86 -7.35 1.63
N ASP A 177 -1.09 -7.82 0.64
CA ASP A 177 -0.18 -6.99 -0.15
C ASP A 177 -0.97 -5.90 -0.91
N SER A 178 -1.09 -4.73 -0.30
CA SER A 178 -1.92 -3.61 -0.74
C SER A 178 -1.37 -2.26 -0.25
N GLY A 179 -1.96 -1.16 -0.72
CA GLY A 179 -1.55 0.20 -0.36
C GLY A 179 -1.38 0.45 1.15
N PRO A 180 -2.34 0.10 2.00
CA PRO A 180 -2.24 0.26 3.44
C PRO A 180 -0.98 -0.35 4.06
N MET A 181 -0.56 -1.54 3.59
CA MET A 181 0.68 -2.20 4.06
C MET A 181 1.94 -1.35 3.81
N HIS A 182 1.97 -0.62 2.69
CA HIS A 182 3.13 0.19 2.33
C HIS A 182 3.13 1.57 2.99
N ILE A 183 1.99 2.00 3.53
CA ILE A 183 1.83 3.28 4.22
C ILE A 183 2.13 3.12 5.72
N ALA A 184 1.70 2.02 6.33
CA ALA A 184 1.95 1.69 7.73
C ALA A 184 3.41 1.32 7.99
#